data_cf8a79c4419aaef95c47022a49268c2d
#
_entry.id   cf8a79c4419aaef95c47022a49268c2d
#
_cell.length_a   1.000
_cell.length_b   1.000
_cell.length_c   1.000
_cell.angle_alpha   90.00
_cell.angle_beta   90.00
_cell.angle_gamma   90.00
#
_symmetry.space_group_name_H-M   'P 1'
#
loop_
_entity.id
_entity.type
_entity.pdbx_description
1 polymer ?
#
loop_
_entity_poly.entity_id
_entity_poly.type
_entity_poly.pdbx_seq_one_letter_code
_entity_poly.pdbx_strand_id
1 'polypeptide(L)'
;PPYSLFDGVDYSKYNEYNQNDMNKMHKWVEYHKWKFKAKTYIPLLNPTVVKKTPVLMTRVEFGILGHYNKYKKSPFGTFDVGGDGMTGYSSYATESVALRGYENSSLTPYRGQEGYAYTRIGFELRYPLMLETSTNIYALTFLEAGNAWHDVKNFNPFDLKRSAGVGVRIFLPMIGMMGIDWAYGFDKVLGDKSAGGSRFHFVLGQEF
;
A
#
# COMPACT_ATOMS: atom_id res chain seq x y z
N PRO A 1 -18.52 -15.83 9.39
CA PRO A 1 -18.45 -16.23 10.81
C PRO A 1 -17.12 -16.92 11.10
N PRO A 2 -16.62 -16.83 12.33
CA PRO A 2 -15.36 -17.47 12.75
C PRO A 2 -15.58 -18.98 12.96
N TYR A 3 -15.63 -19.74 11.89
CA TYR A 3 -15.92 -21.18 11.90
C TYR A 3 -14.95 -21.96 12.80
N SER A 4 -13.67 -21.61 12.80
CA SER A 4 -12.65 -22.30 13.61
C SER A 4 -12.85 -22.23 15.13
N LEU A 5 -13.75 -21.39 15.60
CA LEU A 5 -14.11 -21.32 17.02
C LEU A 5 -15.20 -22.32 17.40
N PHE A 6 -15.93 -22.88 16.42
CA PHE A 6 -17.14 -23.67 16.65
C PHE A 6 -17.13 -25.04 15.96
N ASP A 7 -16.16 -25.32 15.09
CA ASP A 7 -16.10 -26.56 14.30
C ASP A 7 -15.47 -27.75 15.04
N GLY A 8 -14.90 -27.54 16.21
CA GLY A 8 -14.26 -28.58 17.02
C GLY A 8 -12.97 -29.16 16.42
N VAL A 9 -12.44 -28.55 15.36
CA VAL A 9 -11.23 -29.01 14.69
C VAL A 9 -9.98 -28.51 15.38
N ASP A 10 -9.03 -29.41 15.65
CA ASP A 10 -7.72 -29.06 16.20
C ASP A 10 -6.74 -28.70 15.06
N TYR A 11 -6.67 -27.42 14.73
CA TYR A 11 -5.83 -26.90 13.66
C TYR A 11 -4.31 -26.98 13.97
N SER A 12 -3.91 -27.26 15.21
CA SER A 12 -2.49 -27.43 15.56
C SER A 12 -1.84 -28.68 14.93
N LYS A 13 -2.66 -29.61 14.46
CA LYS A 13 -2.23 -30.85 13.85
C LYS A 13 -1.97 -30.75 12.35
N TYR A 14 -2.38 -29.66 11.72
CA TYR A 14 -2.20 -29.44 10.27
C TYR A 14 -0.85 -28.79 9.99
N ASN A 15 -0.25 -29.18 8.87
CA ASN A 15 1.02 -28.62 8.41
C ASN A 15 0.73 -27.61 7.28
N GLU A 16 1.11 -26.37 7.48
CA GLU A 16 0.95 -25.28 6.48
C GLU A 16 1.82 -25.48 5.21
N TYR A 17 2.80 -26.38 5.24
CA TYR A 17 3.62 -26.73 4.08
C TYR A 17 3.05 -27.93 3.28
N ASN A 18 1.98 -28.56 3.76
CA ASN A 18 1.29 -29.67 3.08
C ASN A 18 0.05 -29.17 2.36
N GLN A 19 0.01 -29.31 1.03
CA GLN A 19 -1.10 -28.82 0.20
C GLN A 19 -2.47 -29.41 0.60
N ASN A 20 -2.51 -30.69 1.01
CA ASN A 20 -3.76 -31.32 1.45
C ASN A 20 -4.25 -30.75 2.77
N ASP A 21 -3.33 -30.46 3.70
CA ASP A 21 -3.66 -29.83 4.96
C ASP A 21 -4.10 -28.39 4.77
N MET A 22 -3.40 -27.64 3.88
CA MET A 22 -3.80 -26.28 3.49
C MET A 22 -5.21 -26.25 2.90
N ASN A 23 -5.55 -27.17 2.02
CA ASN A 23 -6.89 -27.26 1.44
C ASN A 23 -7.97 -27.54 2.51
N LYS A 24 -7.65 -28.35 3.52
CA LYS A 24 -8.57 -28.60 4.65
C LYS A 24 -8.69 -27.40 5.57
N MET A 25 -7.56 -26.78 5.93
CA MET A 25 -7.52 -25.60 6.81
C MET A 25 -8.30 -24.43 6.21
N HIS A 26 -8.17 -24.22 4.90
CA HIS A 26 -8.77 -23.08 4.20
C HIS A 26 -10.03 -23.43 3.40
N LYS A 27 -10.66 -24.57 3.67
CA LYS A 27 -11.97 -24.90 3.10
C LYS A 27 -12.99 -23.77 3.34
N TRP A 28 -12.92 -23.15 4.51
CA TRP A 28 -13.65 -21.94 4.85
C TRP A 28 -12.66 -20.85 5.22
N VAL A 29 -12.63 -19.79 4.43
CA VAL A 29 -11.78 -18.63 4.69
C VAL A 29 -12.39 -17.79 5.80
N GLU A 30 -11.60 -17.48 6.80
CA GLU A 30 -11.99 -16.64 7.92
C GLU A 30 -10.84 -15.72 8.33
N TYR A 31 -11.12 -14.46 8.46
CA TYR A 31 -10.23 -13.44 9.01
C TYR A 31 -11.04 -12.20 9.38
N HIS A 32 -10.44 -11.31 10.14
CA HIS A 32 -10.94 -9.95 10.31
C HIS A 32 -9.90 -8.96 9.78
N LYS A 33 -10.36 -7.95 9.06
CA LYS A 33 -9.51 -6.94 8.43
C LYS A 33 -9.95 -5.56 8.87
N TRP A 34 -9.02 -4.81 9.43
CA TRP A 34 -9.23 -3.44 9.88
C TRP A 34 -8.33 -2.53 9.05
N LYS A 35 -8.93 -1.50 8.46
CA LYS A 35 -8.21 -0.49 7.68
C LYS A 35 -8.66 0.90 8.09
N PHE A 36 -7.68 1.77 8.24
CA PHE A 36 -7.90 3.19 8.39
C PHE A 36 -7.19 3.91 7.25
N LYS A 37 -7.90 4.77 6.55
CA LYS A 37 -7.36 5.61 5.48
C LYS A 37 -7.89 7.03 5.67
N ALA A 38 -6.99 7.98 5.83
CA ALA A 38 -7.29 9.39 5.91
C ALA A 38 -6.48 10.15 4.88
N LYS A 39 -7.15 11.01 4.11
CA LYS A 39 -6.53 11.97 3.20
C LYS A 39 -7.07 13.35 3.50
N THR A 40 -6.17 14.33 3.64
CA THR A 40 -6.54 15.72 3.89
C THR A 40 -5.91 16.60 2.82
N TYR A 41 -6.65 17.56 2.32
CA TYR A 41 -6.20 18.51 1.31
C TYR A 41 -6.30 19.92 1.86
N ILE A 42 -5.18 20.61 1.93
CA ILE A 42 -5.06 21.96 2.51
C ILE A 42 -4.56 22.89 1.43
N PRO A 43 -5.37 23.83 0.92
CA PRO A 43 -4.89 24.87 0.03
C PRO A 43 -3.97 25.82 0.82
N LEU A 44 -2.77 26.06 0.29
CA LEU A 44 -1.76 26.89 0.98
C LEU A 44 -1.99 28.41 0.75
N LEU A 45 -2.76 28.75 -0.28
CA LEU A 45 -3.17 30.13 -0.57
C LEU A 45 -4.68 30.19 -0.67
N ASN A 46 -5.24 31.38 -0.59
CA ASN A 46 -6.68 31.57 -0.73
C ASN A 46 -7.10 31.32 -2.22
N PRO A 47 -7.85 30.25 -2.52
CA PRO A 47 -8.22 29.89 -3.89
C PRO A 47 -9.16 30.90 -4.55
N THR A 48 -9.80 31.78 -3.79
CA THR A 48 -10.64 32.85 -4.34
C THR A 48 -9.80 34.01 -4.92
N VAL A 49 -8.55 34.14 -4.47
CA VAL A 49 -7.62 35.20 -4.90
C VAL A 49 -6.62 34.67 -5.92
N VAL A 50 -6.13 33.45 -5.71
CA VAL A 50 -5.10 32.84 -6.57
C VAL A 50 -5.66 31.60 -7.24
N LYS A 51 -5.90 31.68 -8.55
CA LYS A 51 -6.43 30.54 -9.34
C LYS A 51 -5.52 29.30 -9.32
N LYS A 52 -4.19 29.47 -9.28
CA LYS A 52 -3.21 28.39 -9.23
C LYS A 52 -2.67 28.24 -7.80
N THR A 53 -3.49 27.75 -6.91
CA THR A 53 -3.15 27.58 -5.49
C THR A 53 -2.43 26.24 -5.28
N PRO A 54 -1.25 26.24 -4.64
CA PRO A 54 -0.64 24.99 -4.19
C PRO A 54 -1.50 24.31 -3.14
N VAL A 55 -1.58 22.99 -3.21
CA VAL A 55 -2.36 22.18 -2.27
C VAL A 55 -1.44 21.17 -1.59
N LEU A 56 -1.42 21.19 -0.27
CA LEU A 56 -0.78 20.15 0.52
C LEU A 56 -1.78 19.01 0.76
N MET A 57 -1.47 17.84 0.24
CA MET A 57 -2.17 16.61 0.56
C MET A 57 -1.40 15.85 1.63
N THR A 58 -2.10 15.44 2.67
CA THR A 58 -1.56 14.53 3.68
C THR A 58 -2.33 13.22 3.64
N ARG A 59 -1.62 12.13 3.89
CA ARG A 59 -2.17 10.78 3.88
C ARG A 59 -1.67 10.01 5.08
N VAL A 60 -2.58 9.33 5.76
CA VAL A 60 -2.26 8.35 6.81
C VAL A 60 -3.10 7.11 6.54
N GLU A 61 -2.43 5.99 6.39
CA GLU A 61 -3.08 4.70 6.19
C GLU A 61 -2.44 3.67 7.10
N PHE A 62 -3.26 2.83 7.69
CA PHE A 62 -2.80 1.60 8.32
C PHE A 62 -3.83 0.50 8.13
N GLY A 63 -3.37 -0.74 8.13
CA GLY A 63 -4.22 -1.90 8.05
C GLY A 63 -3.68 -3.05 8.85
N ILE A 64 -4.58 -3.85 9.39
CA ILE A 64 -4.29 -5.04 10.17
C ILE A 64 -5.22 -6.16 9.70
N LEU A 65 -4.64 -7.29 9.40
CA LEU A 65 -5.34 -8.54 9.12
C LEU A 65 -5.12 -9.49 10.30
N GLY A 66 -6.19 -9.82 11.00
CA GLY A 66 -6.14 -10.74 12.13
C GLY A 66 -6.84 -12.07 11.84
N HIS A 67 -6.62 -13.02 12.72
CA HIS A 67 -7.18 -14.36 12.64
C HIS A 67 -7.89 -14.72 13.97
N TYR A 68 -8.89 -15.58 13.90
CA TYR A 68 -9.63 -16.05 15.07
C TYR A 68 -8.93 -17.23 15.75
N ASN A 69 -8.22 -18.06 14.96
CA ASN A 69 -7.42 -19.17 15.45
C ASN A 69 -5.95 -18.96 15.12
N LYS A 70 -5.06 -19.07 16.09
CA LYS A 70 -3.61 -18.83 15.95
C LYS A 70 -2.91 -19.79 14.97
N TYR A 71 -3.48 -20.97 14.77
CA TYR A 71 -2.97 -21.99 13.84
C TYR A 71 -3.59 -21.90 12.43
N LYS A 72 -4.56 -20.99 12.24
CA LYS A 72 -5.27 -20.81 10.97
C LYS A 72 -5.13 -19.36 10.49
N LYS A 73 -3.92 -18.96 10.16
CA LYS A 73 -3.69 -17.66 9.52
C LYS A 73 -4.19 -17.71 8.09
N SER A 74 -4.99 -16.73 7.68
CA SER A 74 -5.50 -16.67 6.32
C SER A 74 -4.40 -16.22 5.36
N PRO A 75 -4.14 -16.93 4.26
CA PRO A 75 -3.30 -16.42 3.17
C PRO A 75 -4.02 -15.38 2.31
N PHE A 76 -5.34 -15.22 2.50
CA PHE A 76 -6.18 -14.32 1.72
C PHE A 76 -6.31 -12.95 2.35
N GLY A 77 -6.33 -11.93 1.49
CA GLY A 77 -6.59 -10.54 1.89
C GLY A 77 -5.41 -9.85 2.56
N THR A 78 -4.22 -10.41 2.49
CA THR A 78 -2.97 -9.87 2.99
C THR A 78 -2.57 -8.57 2.30
N PHE A 79 -1.55 -7.90 2.80
CA PHE A 79 -1.06 -6.64 2.25
C PHE A 79 0.28 -6.85 1.56
N ASP A 80 0.42 -6.23 0.39
CA ASP A 80 1.64 -6.21 -0.39
C ASP A 80 2.09 -4.77 -0.59
N VAL A 81 3.24 -4.41 -0.01
CA VAL A 81 3.67 -3.02 0.10
C VAL A 81 4.92 -2.75 -0.74
N GLY A 82 4.88 -1.65 -1.48
CA GLY A 82 5.98 -1.19 -2.33
C GLY A 82 5.53 -0.84 -3.74
N GLY A 83 6.35 -0.08 -4.43
CA GLY A 83 6.17 0.25 -5.83
C GLY A 83 5.03 1.22 -6.16
N ASP A 84 4.43 1.02 -7.31
CA ASP A 84 3.36 1.86 -7.85
C ASP A 84 1.95 1.43 -7.41
N GLY A 85 1.83 0.33 -6.68
CA GLY A 85 0.53 -0.22 -6.27
C GLY A 85 -0.26 -0.87 -7.40
N MET A 86 0.28 -0.87 -8.61
CA MET A 86 -0.31 -1.58 -9.74
C MET A 86 0.21 -3.02 -9.73
N THR A 87 -0.49 -3.88 -9.03
CA THR A 87 -0.15 -5.30 -9.02
C THR A 87 -0.95 -6.05 -10.07
N GLY A 88 -0.35 -7.12 -10.56
CA GLY A 88 -1.03 -8.10 -11.36
C GLY A 88 -2.14 -8.84 -10.58
N TYR A 89 -2.77 -9.76 -11.26
CA TYR A 89 -3.79 -10.61 -10.66
C TYR A 89 -3.22 -11.42 -9.48
N SER A 90 -3.85 -11.32 -8.32
CA SER A 90 -3.55 -12.15 -7.15
C SER A 90 -4.72 -13.10 -6.87
N SER A 91 -4.46 -14.39 -6.91
CA SER A 91 -5.45 -15.42 -6.57
C SER A 91 -5.84 -15.42 -5.09
N TYR A 92 -5.05 -14.77 -4.24
CA TYR A 92 -5.27 -14.67 -2.79
C TYR A 92 -5.92 -13.35 -2.36
N ALA A 93 -6.41 -12.53 -3.31
CA ALA A 93 -6.98 -11.22 -3.03
C ALA A 93 -6.07 -10.32 -2.19
N THR A 94 -4.76 -10.40 -2.41
CA THR A 94 -3.76 -9.56 -1.77
C THR A 94 -3.96 -8.11 -2.17
N GLU A 95 -3.94 -7.22 -1.20
CA GLU A 95 -4.13 -5.79 -1.42
C GLU A 95 -2.78 -5.09 -1.59
N SER A 96 -2.59 -4.46 -2.74
CA SER A 96 -1.40 -3.67 -2.99
C SER A 96 -1.48 -2.32 -2.34
N VAL A 97 -0.39 -1.94 -1.71
CA VAL A 97 -0.20 -0.63 -1.09
C VAL A 97 1.02 0.01 -1.71
N ALA A 98 0.80 1.07 -2.49
CA ALA A 98 1.90 1.78 -3.14
C ALA A 98 2.82 2.45 -2.13
N LEU A 99 4.13 2.33 -2.35
CA LEU A 99 5.15 3.15 -1.71
C LEU A 99 6.24 3.44 -2.75
N ARG A 100 6.24 4.66 -3.26
CA ARG A 100 7.14 5.09 -4.33
C ARG A 100 8.60 5.12 -3.85
N GLY A 101 9.55 4.87 -4.75
CA GLY A 101 10.98 4.76 -4.43
C GLY A 101 11.42 3.36 -4.01
N TYR A 102 10.50 2.41 -3.96
CA TYR A 102 10.75 1.01 -3.69
C TYR A 102 10.22 0.14 -4.82
N GLU A 103 10.76 -1.05 -4.98
CA GLU A 103 10.26 -2.04 -5.93
C GLU A 103 8.90 -2.60 -5.48
N ASN A 104 8.10 -3.05 -6.43
CA ASN A 104 6.81 -3.67 -6.13
C ASN A 104 7.02 -4.84 -5.17
N SER A 105 6.17 -4.93 -4.15
CA SER A 105 6.19 -5.99 -3.13
C SER A 105 7.45 -6.08 -2.27
N SER A 106 8.39 -5.16 -2.41
CA SER A 106 9.70 -5.26 -1.77
C SER A 106 9.70 -5.01 -0.26
N LEU A 107 8.67 -4.34 0.25
CA LEU A 107 8.51 -4.07 1.68
C LEU A 107 7.66 -5.12 2.39
N THR A 108 7.05 -6.01 1.64
CA THR A 108 6.37 -7.17 2.21
C THR A 108 7.40 -8.08 2.87
N PRO A 109 7.16 -8.56 4.10
CA PRO A 109 8.18 -9.26 4.85
C PRO A 109 8.71 -10.48 4.13
N TYR A 110 10.03 -10.56 4.13
CA TYR A 110 10.93 -11.59 3.62
C TYR A 110 10.34 -12.77 2.82
N ARG A 111 10.75 -12.88 1.52
CA ARG A 111 10.65 -14.05 0.63
C ARG A 111 9.37 -14.88 0.77
N GLY A 112 8.25 -14.35 0.28
CA GLY A 112 6.99 -15.08 0.22
C GLY A 112 6.23 -15.15 1.53
N GLN A 113 6.63 -14.37 2.54
CA GLN A 113 5.82 -14.16 3.72
C GLN A 113 4.78 -13.08 3.44
N GLU A 114 3.57 -13.35 3.87
CA GLU A 114 2.44 -12.44 3.72
C GLU A 114 2.53 -11.25 4.68
N GLY A 115 2.09 -10.06 4.25
CA GLY A 115 1.95 -8.90 5.11
C GLY A 115 0.60 -8.90 5.83
N TYR A 116 0.62 -9.00 7.16
CA TYR A 116 -0.60 -8.97 7.99
C TYR A 116 -0.87 -7.61 8.62
N ALA A 117 0.10 -6.72 8.58
CA ALA A 117 -0.07 -5.33 8.99
C ALA A 117 0.72 -4.41 8.06
N TYR A 118 0.23 -3.18 7.86
CA TYR A 118 0.97 -2.14 7.18
C TYR A 118 0.68 -0.76 7.76
N THR A 119 1.63 0.16 7.57
CA THR A 119 1.45 1.60 7.77
C THR A 119 2.02 2.35 6.58
N ARG A 120 1.33 3.39 6.15
CA ARG A 120 1.78 4.33 5.14
C ARG A 120 1.42 5.75 5.56
N ILE A 121 2.40 6.63 5.53
CA ILE A 121 2.24 8.06 5.77
C ILE A 121 2.80 8.79 4.56
N GLY A 122 2.13 9.84 4.11
CA GLY A 122 2.58 10.61 2.96
C GLY A 122 2.18 12.08 3.05
N PHE A 123 3.08 12.92 2.54
CA PHE A 123 2.88 14.34 2.32
C PHE A 123 3.15 14.62 0.85
N GLU A 124 2.24 15.31 0.19
CA GLU A 124 2.37 15.63 -1.22
C GLU A 124 1.98 17.08 -1.47
N LEU A 125 2.92 17.86 -1.97
CA LEU A 125 2.67 19.23 -2.38
C LEU A 125 2.36 19.23 -3.88
N ARG A 126 1.16 19.62 -4.25
CA ARG A 126 0.66 19.70 -5.61
C ARG A 126 0.59 21.14 -6.09
N TYR A 127 1.13 21.42 -7.26
CA TYR A 127 1.07 22.73 -7.89
C TYR A 127 0.42 22.64 -9.27
N PRO A 128 -0.72 23.32 -9.50
CA PRO A 128 -1.40 23.29 -10.78
C PRO A 128 -0.62 24.09 -11.84
N LEU A 129 -0.19 23.39 -12.88
CA LEU A 129 0.46 24.00 -14.06
C LEU A 129 -0.58 24.51 -15.05
N MET A 130 -1.59 23.67 -15.31
CA MET A 130 -2.71 23.98 -16.23
C MET A 130 -4.01 23.52 -15.60
N LEU A 131 -5.01 24.41 -15.60
CA LEU A 131 -6.37 24.15 -15.14
C LEU A 131 -7.33 24.56 -16.25
N GLU A 132 -7.60 23.67 -17.17
CA GLU A 132 -8.54 23.87 -18.26
C GLU A 132 -9.69 22.85 -18.17
N THR A 133 -10.80 23.16 -18.83
CA THR A 133 -12.00 22.31 -18.80
C THR A 133 -11.74 20.92 -19.37
N SER A 134 -10.83 20.82 -20.34
CA SER A 134 -10.51 19.58 -21.07
C SER A 134 -9.24 18.88 -20.54
N THR A 135 -8.38 19.58 -19.80
CA THR A 135 -7.10 19.02 -19.37
C THR A 135 -6.60 19.71 -18.10
N ASN A 136 -6.33 18.94 -17.09
CA ASN A 136 -5.69 19.41 -15.87
C ASN A 136 -4.31 18.81 -15.75
N ILE A 137 -3.29 19.67 -15.59
CA ILE A 137 -1.90 19.25 -15.38
C ILE A 137 -1.40 19.84 -14.08
N TYR A 138 -0.82 19.01 -13.23
CA TYR A 138 -0.17 19.47 -12.02
C TYR A 138 1.16 18.76 -11.79
N ALA A 139 2.13 19.51 -11.27
CA ALA A 139 3.35 18.97 -10.74
C ALA A 139 3.18 18.65 -9.27
N LEU A 140 3.93 17.70 -8.78
CA LEU A 140 3.93 17.33 -7.38
C LEU A 140 5.33 17.00 -6.87
N THR A 141 5.55 17.24 -5.59
CA THR A 141 6.67 16.68 -4.84
C THR A 141 6.12 15.98 -3.61
N PHE A 142 6.77 14.91 -3.19
CA PHE A 142 6.24 14.10 -2.11
C PHE A 142 7.32 13.55 -1.18
N LEU A 143 6.89 13.28 0.04
CA LEU A 143 7.59 12.50 1.04
C LEU A 143 6.66 11.38 1.47
N GLU A 144 7.14 10.14 1.41
CA GLU A 144 6.38 8.97 1.85
C GLU A 144 7.20 8.14 2.83
N ALA A 145 6.50 7.47 3.72
CA ALA A 145 7.08 6.53 4.65
C ALA A 145 6.09 5.39 4.88
N GLY A 146 6.56 4.16 4.84
CA GLY A 146 5.70 3.00 5.05
C GLY A 146 6.48 1.73 5.32
N ASN A 147 5.78 0.72 5.79
CA ASN A 147 6.32 -0.62 6.02
C ASN A 147 5.20 -1.64 6.12
N ALA A 148 5.56 -2.92 6.02
CA ALA A 148 4.67 -4.05 6.26
C ALA A 148 5.28 -5.02 7.26
N TRP A 149 4.43 -5.75 7.98
CA TRP A 149 4.84 -6.73 9.00
C TRP A 149 4.09 -8.05 8.79
N HIS A 150 4.84 -9.14 8.89
CA HIS A 150 4.28 -10.49 8.82
C HIS A 150 3.51 -10.87 10.11
N ASP A 151 3.94 -10.36 11.26
CA ASP A 151 3.26 -10.61 12.53
C ASP A 151 2.76 -9.29 13.12
N VAL A 152 1.45 -9.24 13.41
CA VAL A 152 0.81 -8.09 14.06
C VAL A 152 1.44 -7.77 15.42
N LYS A 153 2.01 -8.77 16.11
CA LYS A 153 2.72 -8.56 17.37
C LYS A 153 4.00 -7.73 17.22
N ASN A 154 4.62 -7.80 16.04
CA ASN A 154 5.83 -7.05 15.73
C ASN A 154 5.54 -5.70 15.06
N PHE A 155 4.27 -5.33 14.99
CA PHE A 155 3.85 -4.07 14.41
C PHE A 155 4.43 -2.89 15.17
N ASN A 156 5.27 -2.10 14.49
CA ASN A 156 5.84 -0.86 15.01
C ASN A 156 5.58 0.27 14.00
N PRO A 157 4.61 1.15 14.25
CA PRO A 157 4.22 2.20 13.31
C PRO A 157 5.31 3.25 13.05
N PHE A 158 6.42 3.21 13.76
CA PHE A 158 7.56 4.13 13.61
C PHE A 158 8.76 3.51 12.87
N ASP A 159 8.77 2.20 12.66
CA ASP A 159 9.79 1.53 11.82
C ASP A 159 9.36 1.62 10.35
N LEU A 160 9.56 2.79 9.74
CA LEU A 160 9.09 3.10 8.41
C LEU A 160 10.26 3.27 7.43
N LYS A 161 10.09 2.76 6.23
CA LYS A 161 10.97 2.99 5.10
C LYS A 161 10.53 4.25 4.37
N ARG A 162 11.46 5.19 4.20
CA ARG A 162 11.21 6.55 3.74
C ARG A 162 11.59 6.73 2.28
N SER A 163 10.85 7.55 1.59
CA SER A 163 11.16 7.97 0.23
C SER A 163 10.76 9.41 -0.03
N ALA A 164 11.35 9.99 -1.05
CA ALA A 164 10.99 11.31 -1.56
C ALA A 164 11.01 11.28 -3.08
N GLY A 165 10.26 12.17 -3.69
CA GLY A 165 10.23 12.24 -5.14
C GLY A 165 9.48 13.43 -5.69
N VAL A 166 9.44 13.46 -7.03
CA VAL A 166 8.72 14.47 -7.80
C VAL A 166 7.94 13.77 -8.92
N GLY A 167 6.88 14.39 -9.37
CA GLY A 167 6.09 13.82 -10.45
C GLY A 167 5.21 14.83 -11.16
N VAL A 168 4.59 14.35 -12.22
CA VAL A 168 3.61 15.11 -13.00
C VAL A 168 2.37 14.25 -13.19
N ARG A 169 1.22 14.87 -13.09
CA ARG A 169 -0.09 14.26 -13.37
C ARG A 169 -0.78 15.02 -14.47
N ILE A 170 -1.41 14.28 -15.37
CA ILE A 170 -2.26 14.78 -16.44
C ILE A 170 -3.61 14.10 -16.30
N PHE A 171 -4.65 14.87 -16.15
CA PHE A 171 -6.02 14.36 -16.18
C PHE A 171 -6.65 14.68 -17.53
N LEU A 172 -7.09 13.63 -18.22
CA LEU A 172 -7.80 13.69 -19.49
C LEU A 172 -9.20 13.08 -19.31
N PRO A 173 -10.29 13.78 -19.62
CA PRO A 173 -11.65 13.30 -19.33
C PRO A 173 -12.00 11.93 -19.91
N MET A 174 -11.41 11.56 -21.06
CA MET A 174 -11.70 10.28 -21.71
C MET A 174 -10.80 9.14 -21.26
N ILE A 175 -9.59 9.43 -20.75
CA ILE A 175 -8.57 8.43 -20.41
C ILE A 175 -8.42 8.30 -18.90
N GLY A 176 -8.77 9.35 -18.16
CA GLY A 176 -8.55 9.44 -16.72
C GLY A 176 -7.22 10.09 -16.36
N MET A 177 -6.71 9.75 -15.20
CA MET A 177 -5.45 10.28 -14.71
C MET A 177 -4.28 9.45 -15.20
N MET A 178 -3.28 10.12 -15.72
CA MET A 178 -1.98 9.54 -16.08
C MET A 178 -0.87 10.34 -15.39
N GLY A 179 0.23 9.68 -15.11
CA GLY A 179 1.36 10.36 -14.52
C GLY A 179 2.63 9.56 -14.52
N ILE A 180 3.70 10.28 -14.23
CA ILE A 180 5.02 9.70 -14.03
C ILE A 180 5.64 10.33 -12.79
N ASP A 181 6.21 9.50 -11.93
CA ASP A 181 6.95 9.89 -10.76
C ASP A 181 8.39 9.40 -10.84
N TRP A 182 9.30 10.22 -10.42
CA TRP A 182 10.64 9.80 -10.03
C TRP A 182 10.73 9.85 -8.52
N ALA A 183 11.18 8.78 -7.92
CA ALA A 183 11.28 8.63 -6.46
C ALA A 183 12.60 8.00 -6.05
N TYR A 184 13.08 8.36 -4.87
CA TYR A 184 14.26 7.78 -4.24
C TYR A 184 13.91 7.21 -2.87
N GLY A 185 14.10 5.89 -2.70
CA GLY A 185 13.98 5.20 -1.42
C GLY A 185 15.27 5.27 -0.63
N PHE A 186 15.22 5.85 0.58
CA PHE A 186 16.41 6.12 1.39
C PHE A 186 16.86 4.93 2.20
N ASP A 187 15.92 4.08 2.61
CA ASP A 187 16.18 3.02 3.56
C ASP A 187 16.38 1.68 2.84
N LYS A 188 17.33 0.88 3.33
CA LYS A 188 17.58 -0.45 2.82
C LYS A 188 16.48 -1.41 3.27
N VAL A 189 16.10 -2.31 2.38
CA VAL A 189 15.15 -3.38 2.70
C VAL A 189 15.92 -4.62 3.12
N LEU A 190 15.47 -5.30 4.16
CA LEU A 190 16.09 -6.52 4.64
C LEU A 190 15.98 -7.62 3.58
N GLY A 191 17.11 -8.20 3.19
CA GLY A 191 17.17 -9.26 2.18
C GLY A 191 17.32 -8.78 0.75
N ASP A 192 17.03 -7.50 0.44
CA ASP A 192 17.25 -6.93 -0.89
C ASP A 192 17.77 -5.49 -0.81
N LYS A 193 19.05 -5.32 -1.05
CA LYS A 193 19.72 -4.02 -1.05
C LYS A 193 19.33 -3.15 -2.25
N SER A 194 18.78 -3.75 -3.30
CA SER A 194 18.39 -3.10 -4.55
C SER A 194 16.94 -2.63 -4.56
N ALA A 195 16.14 -3.03 -3.59
CA ALA A 195 14.71 -2.74 -3.54
C ALA A 195 14.36 -1.25 -3.42
N GLY A 196 15.22 -0.47 -2.75
CA GLY A 196 15.14 0.99 -2.68
C GLY A 196 16.01 1.68 -3.74
N GLY A 197 16.15 3.01 -3.63
CA GLY A 197 16.97 3.83 -4.51
C GLY A 197 16.16 4.57 -5.58
N SER A 198 16.82 4.92 -6.69
CA SER A 198 16.21 5.70 -7.78
C SER A 198 15.29 4.84 -8.62
N ARG A 199 14.00 5.21 -8.68
CA ARG A 199 12.97 4.49 -9.43
C ARG A 199 12.00 5.43 -10.12
N PHE A 200 11.50 4.99 -11.27
CA PHE A 200 10.38 5.61 -11.97
C PHE A 200 9.12 4.78 -11.75
N HIS A 201 8.01 5.47 -11.51
CA HIS A 201 6.70 4.88 -11.31
C HIS A 201 5.70 5.51 -12.28
N PHE A 202 4.89 4.68 -12.91
CA PHE A 202 3.82 5.13 -13.80
C PHE A 202 2.48 5.07 -13.08
N VAL A 203 1.62 6.04 -13.34
CA VAL A 203 0.25 6.09 -12.83
C VAL A 203 -0.70 6.04 -14.00
N LEU A 204 -1.65 5.13 -13.96
CA LEU A 204 -2.69 5.02 -14.96
C LEU A 204 -4.04 4.76 -14.28
N GLY A 205 -4.97 5.69 -14.45
CA GLY A 205 -6.35 5.54 -13.96
C GLY A 205 -6.53 5.58 -12.45
N GLN A 206 -5.46 5.58 -11.66
CA GLN A 206 -5.49 5.64 -10.19
C GLN A 206 -4.62 6.77 -9.66
N GLU A 207 -5.02 7.32 -8.54
CA GLU A 207 -4.22 8.24 -7.76
C GLU A 207 -3.57 7.47 -6.58
N PHE A 208 -2.27 7.61 -6.41
CA PHE A 208 -1.55 7.00 -5.29
C PHE A 208 -2.13 7.38 -3.92
#